data_11ff028e4c4cef550dd52b97a2b12d21
#
_entry.id   11ff028e4c4cef550dd52b97a2b12d21
#
_cell.length_a   1.000
_cell.length_b   1.000
_cell.length_c   1.000
_cell.angle_alpha   90.00
_cell.angle_beta   90.00
_cell.angle_gamma   90.00
#
_symmetry.space_group_name_H-M   'P 1'
#
loop_
_entity.id
_entity.type
_entity.pdbx_description
1 polymer ?
#
loop_
_entity_poly.entity_id
_entity_poly.type
_entity_poly.pdbx_seq_one_letter_code
_entity_poly.pdbx_strand_id
1 'polypeptide(L)'
;KKKIKKEIYMATNPMHQFIVHRIGPEIKLGNIDLSFTNSSLFMLISAISICAFLFLGTKEKKLIPGKLQLLSELFYNFIAKMISDTAGSKAKPYFPFIFSLFMFVLFCNMIGMLPYSFTVTSHIIVTLLLAIFIFIAVTVIGFMKHGFGYLKLFVPSGVPALLLPLITVIEIISYLSRPVSLSVRLFANMMAGHTMLKVFGGFVISLGLLGGWLPLGFSVALTGLEILVAFLQAYVFAILTCIYLNDALNLHH
;
A
#
# COMPACT_ATOMS: atom_id res chain seq x y z
N LYS A 1 -17.26 37.94 -8.47
CA LYS A 1 -17.89 36.85 -9.26
C LYS A 1 -16.86 35.86 -9.85
N LYS A 2 -15.73 36.28 -10.46
CA LYS A 2 -14.68 35.39 -11.00
C LYS A 2 -14.00 34.55 -9.90
N LYS A 3 -13.73 35.13 -8.72
CA LYS A 3 -13.10 34.43 -7.58
C LYS A 3 -14.01 33.35 -7.02
N ILE A 4 -15.30 33.65 -6.83
CA ILE A 4 -16.31 32.68 -6.34
C ILE A 4 -16.53 31.57 -7.37
N LYS A 5 -16.59 31.84 -8.68
CA LYS A 5 -16.66 30.82 -9.72
C LYS A 5 -15.42 29.91 -9.73
N LYS A 6 -14.22 30.46 -9.48
CA LYS A 6 -12.97 29.69 -9.39
C LYS A 6 -12.94 28.81 -8.16
N GLU A 7 -13.43 29.32 -7.01
CA GLU A 7 -13.54 28.53 -5.77
C GLU A 7 -14.57 27.39 -5.90
N ILE A 8 -15.72 27.66 -6.50
CA ILE A 8 -16.74 26.62 -6.79
C ILE A 8 -16.20 25.60 -7.79
N TYR A 9 -15.48 26.02 -8.83
CA TYR A 9 -14.88 25.10 -9.81
C TYR A 9 -13.76 24.26 -9.18
N MET A 10 -12.97 24.82 -8.27
CA MET A 10 -11.97 24.06 -7.51
C MET A 10 -12.61 23.07 -6.53
N ALA A 11 -13.72 23.44 -5.89
CA ALA A 11 -14.45 22.55 -4.97
C ALA A 11 -15.14 21.37 -5.69
N THR A 12 -15.54 21.56 -6.97
CA THR A 12 -16.19 20.51 -7.77
C THR A 12 -15.23 19.64 -8.55
N ASN A 13 -13.93 20.00 -8.64
CA ASN A 13 -12.96 19.15 -9.34
C ASN A 13 -12.47 18.00 -8.42
N PRO A 14 -12.84 16.74 -8.71
CA PRO A 14 -12.48 15.60 -7.87
C PRO A 14 -10.98 15.36 -7.77
N MET A 15 -10.19 15.84 -8.74
CA MET A 15 -8.73 15.64 -8.78
C MET A 15 -7.95 16.61 -7.90
N HIS A 16 -8.57 17.70 -7.41
CA HIS A 16 -7.88 18.73 -6.63
C HIS A 16 -7.29 18.19 -5.30
N GLN A 17 -7.88 17.15 -4.73
CA GLN A 17 -7.40 16.52 -3.49
C GLN A 17 -6.03 15.84 -3.63
N PHE A 18 -5.65 15.48 -4.86
CA PHE A 18 -4.39 14.76 -5.14
C PHE A 18 -3.24 15.71 -5.48
N ILE A 19 -3.45 17.04 -5.42
CA ILE A 19 -2.38 17.99 -5.72
C ILE A 19 -1.37 18.00 -4.56
N VAL A 20 -0.11 17.77 -4.89
CA VAL A 20 0.98 17.85 -3.94
C VAL A 20 1.32 19.33 -3.72
N HIS A 21 1.15 19.79 -2.48
CA HIS A 21 1.52 21.14 -2.06
C HIS A 21 2.79 21.09 -1.20
N ARG A 22 3.65 22.08 -1.38
CA ARG A 22 4.82 22.26 -0.52
C ARG A 22 4.39 22.87 0.81
N ILE A 23 4.94 22.34 1.89
CA ILE A 23 4.72 22.82 3.25
C ILE A 23 6.09 23.19 3.80
N GLY A 24 6.50 24.45 3.66
CA GLY A 24 7.79 24.93 4.18
C GLY A 24 8.71 25.54 3.15
N PRO A 25 9.95 25.90 3.55
CA PRO A 25 10.94 26.52 2.68
C PRO A 25 11.38 25.57 1.56
N GLU A 26 11.78 26.17 0.44
CA GLU A 26 12.36 25.42 -0.68
C GLU A 26 13.77 24.94 -0.29
N ILE A 27 13.97 23.63 -0.28
CA ILE A 27 15.29 23.02 -0.08
C ILE A 27 15.68 22.33 -1.40
N LYS A 28 16.51 22.99 -2.19
CA LYS A 28 17.03 22.45 -3.45
C LYS A 28 18.48 22.00 -3.26
N LEU A 29 18.73 20.72 -3.54
CA LEU A 29 20.08 20.15 -3.59
C LEU A 29 20.43 19.89 -5.07
N GLY A 30 20.99 20.92 -5.74
CA GLY A 30 21.22 20.88 -7.18
C GLY A 30 19.93 20.79 -7.97
N ASN A 31 19.74 19.74 -8.78
CA ASN A 31 18.54 19.50 -9.58
C ASN A 31 17.43 18.74 -8.84
N ILE A 32 17.64 18.33 -7.59
CA ILE A 32 16.68 17.56 -6.80
C ILE A 32 15.99 18.50 -5.80
N ASP A 33 14.66 18.54 -5.83
CA ASP A 33 13.82 19.30 -4.91
C ASP A 33 13.49 18.40 -3.70
N LEU A 34 14.11 18.68 -2.54
CA LEU A 34 13.89 17.97 -1.27
C LEU A 34 12.91 18.69 -0.36
N SER A 35 12.10 19.62 -0.90
CA SER A 35 11.15 20.40 -0.12
C SER A 35 10.11 19.48 0.55
N PHE A 36 9.77 19.80 1.81
CA PHE A 36 8.77 19.07 2.57
C PHE A 36 7.37 19.29 1.98
N THR A 37 6.68 18.20 1.66
CA THR A 37 5.37 18.23 1.01
C THR A 37 4.27 17.67 1.94
N ASN A 38 3.00 17.92 1.59
CA ASN A 38 1.86 17.30 2.26
C ASN A 38 1.95 15.76 2.23
N SER A 39 2.44 15.16 1.14
CA SER A 39 2.66 13.70 1.07
C SER A 39 3.65 13.22 2.13
N SER A 40 4.79 13.91 2.29
CA SER A 40 5.80 13.58 3.31
C SER A 40 5.25 13.73 4.73
N LEU A 41 4.43 14.78 4.96
CA LEU A 41 3.76 14.99 6.25
C LEU A 41 2.83 13.82 6.61
N PHE A 42 1.97 13.39 5.69
CA PHE A 42 1.04 12.30 5.96
C PHE A 42 1.72 10.94 6.08
N MET A 43 2.85 10.71 5.38
CA MET A 43 3.70 9.53 5.62
C MET A 43 4.27 9.52 7.05
N LEU A 44 4.74 10.67 7.52
CA LEU A 44 5.26 10.82 8.88
C LEU A 44 4.16 10.61 9.92
N ILE A 45 2.97 11.20 9.72
CA ILE A 45 1.80 10.99 10.59
C ILE A 45 1.44 9.52 10.66
N SER A 46 1.44 8.82 9.52
CA SER A 46 1.17 7.37 9.47
C SER A 46 2.20 6.59 10.28
N ALA A 47 3.49 6.89 10.12
CA ALA A 47 4.56 6.23 10.88
C ALA A 47 4.44 6.49 12.39
N ILE A 48 4.18 7.74 12.79
CA ILE A 48 3.97 8.09 14.21
C ILE A 48 2.74 7.38 14.77
N SER A 49 1.64 7.32 14.00
CA SER A 49 0.40 6.65 14.41
C SER A 49 0.62 5.14 14.62
N ILE A 50 1.43 4.48 13.78
CA ILE A 50 1.79 3.07 13.95
C ILE A 50 2.60 2.89 15.23
N CYS A 51 3.64 3.72 15.44
CA CYS A 51 4.46 3.66 16.65
C CYS A 51 3.61 3.88 17.91
N ALA A 52 2.73 4.89 17.89
CA ALA A 52 1.83 5.17 19.00
C ALA A 52 0.85 4.00 19.25
N PHE A 53 0.26 3.43 18.19
CA PHE A 53 -0.64 2.29 18.31
C PHE A 53 0.06 1.08 18.93
N LEU A 54 1.24 0.72 18.44
CA LEU A 54 2.01 -0.42 18.96
C LEU A 54 2.49 -0.16 20.40
N PHE A 55 2.97 1.05 20.68
CA PHE A 55 3.42 1.42 22.03
C PHE A 55 2.28 1.35 23.05
N LEU A 56 1.11 1.92 22.72
CA LEU A 56 -0.05 1.88 23.58
C LEU A 56 -0.63 0.46 23.73
N GLY A 57 -0.60 -0.33 22.67
CA GLY A 57 -1.05 -1.72 22.68
C GLY A 57 -0.15 -2.66 23.48
N THR A 58 1.14 -2.33 23.63
CA THR A 58 2.11 -3.17 24.36
C THR A 58 2.47 -2.67 25.76
N LYS A 59 2.02 -1.46 26.13
CA LYS A 59 2.37 -0.79 27.40
C LYS A 59 1.87 -1.57 28.63
N GLU A 60 0.65 -2.07 28.58
CA GLU A 60 0.04 -2.81 29.69
C GLU A 60 -0.14 -4.27 29.29
N LYS A 61 0.73 -5.16 29.80
CA LYS A 61 0.64 -6.60 29.59
C LYS A 61 -0.33 -7.20 30.59
N LYS A 62 -1.64 -7.16 30.32
CA LYS A 62 -2.67 -7.78 31.15
C LYS A 62 -3.06 -9.14 30.62
N LEU A 63 -3.37 -10.09 31.52
CA LEU A 63 -3.91 -11.42 31.16
C LEU A 63 -5.28 -11.30 30.45
N ILE A 64 -6.08 -10.30 30.82
CA ILE A 64 -7.31 -9.95 30.11
C ILE A 64 -6.98 -8.69 29.29
N PRO A 65 -6.74 -8.82 27.97
CA PRO A 65 -6.29 -7.71 27.15
C PRO A 65 -7.33 -6.60 27.01
N GLY A 66 -6.89 -5.36 27.13
CA GLY A 66 -7.71 -4.21 26.75
C GLY A 66 -7.92 -4.16 25.22
N LYS A 67 -8.86 -3.32 24.73
CA LYS A 67 -9.22 -3.24 23.31
C LYS A 67 -8.01 -2.98 22.39
N LEU A 68 -7.10 -2.08 22.76
CA LEU A 68 -5.91 -1.78 21.96
C LEU A 68 -4.89 -2.92 22.00
N GLN A 69 -4.69 -3.55 23.15
CA GLN A 69 -3.83 -4.73 23.26
C GLN A 69 -4.38 -5.87 22.42
N LEU A 70 -5.67 -6.16 22.53
CA LEU A 70 -6.33 -7.21 21.74
C LEU A 70 -6.16 -6.98 20.24
N LEU A 71 -6.33 -5.74 19.77
CA LEU A 71 -6.18 -5.40 18.35
C LEU A 71 -4.73 -5.56 17.87
N SER A 72 -3.75 -5.15 18.66
CA SER A 72 -2.33 -5.32 18.32
C SER A 72 -1.90 -6.78 18.30
N GLU A 73 -2.39 -7.60 19.25
CA GLU A 73 -2.15 -9.04 19.26
C GLU A 73 -2.84 -9.74 18.08
N LEU A 74 -4.03 -9.29 17.70
CA LEU A 74 -4.74 -9.82 16.55
C LEU A 74 -3.97 -9.58 15.25
N PHE A 75 -3.45 -8.36 15.03
CA PHE A 75 -2.62 -8.08 13.85
C PHE A 75 -1.30 -8.87 13.88
N TYR A 76 -0.68 -8.98 15.05
CA TYR A 76 0.53 -9.79 15.21
C TYR A 76 0.29 -11.25 14.81
N ASN A 77 -0.74 -11.87 15.39
CA ASN A 77 -1.07 -13.28 15.14
C ASN A 77 -1.53 -13.50 13.70
N PHE A 78 -2.28 -12.56 13.13
CA PHE A 78 -2.72 -12.60 11.73
C PHE A 78 -1.53 -12.66 10.77
N ILE A 79 -0.55 -11.76 10.93
CA ILE A 79 0.65 -11.72 10.07
C ILE A 79 1.57 -12.92 10.36
N ALA A 80 1.73 -13.32 11.63
CA ALA A 80 2.55 -14.47 11.99
C ALA A 80 2.01 -15.76 11.36
N LYS A 81 0.68 -15.95 11.39
CA LYS A 81 0.02 -17.09 10.75
C LYS A 81 0.19 -17.02 9.23
N MET A 82 -0.05 -15.85 8.61
CA MET A 82 0.11 -15.67 7.17
C MET A 82 1.53 -16.04 6.70
N ILE A 83 2.58 -15.62 7.41
CA ILE A 83 3.97 -15.95 7.09
C ILE A 83 4.21 -17.46 7.24
N SER A 84 3.71 -18.06 8.32
CA SER A 84 3.87 -19.50 8.57
C SER A 84 3.21 -20.33 7.48
N ASP A 85 2.01 -19.93 7.04
CA ASP A 85 1.21 -20.67 6.05
C ASP A 85 1.74 -20.48 4.62
N THR A 86 2.33 -19.30 4.30
CA THR A 86 2.77 -18.98 2.93
C THR A 86 4.26 -19.27 2.70
N ALA A 87 5.12 -18.88 3.64
CA ALA A 87 6.58 -18.92 3.45
C ALA A 87 7.30 -19.88 4.41
N GLY A 88 6.55 -20.52 5.30
CA GLY A 88 7.06 -21.54 6.21
C GLY A 88 7.99 -21.00 7.31
N SER A 89 8.66 -21.91 8.01
CA SER A 89 9.49 -21.57 9.17
C SER A 89 10.74 -20.75 8.83
N LYS A 90 11.26 -20.88 7.62
CA LYS A 90 12.45 -20.15 7.14
C LYS A 90 12.22 -18.64 6.99
N ALA A 91 10.97 -18.21 6.86
CA ALA A 91 10.60 -16.79 6.71
C ALA A 91 10.35 -16.09 8.06
N LYS A 92 10.28 -16.80 9.18
CA LYS A 92 10.08 -16.22 10.52
C LYS A 92 11.03 -15.06 10.88
N PRO A 93 12.33 -15.09 10.54
CA PRO A 93 13.22 -13.95 10.82
C PRO A 93 12.82 -12.65 10.12
N TYR A 94 12.07 -12.74 9.03
CA TYR A 94 11.59 -11.58 8.24
C TYR A 94 10.23 -11.06 8.70
N PHE A 95 9.67 -11.60 9.79
CA PHE A 95 8.41 -11.15 10.38
C PHE A 95 8.37 -9.62 10.62
N PRO A 96 9.39 -8.98 11.24
CA PRO A 96 9.34 -7.53 11.48
C PRO A 96 9.22 -6.72 10.20
N PHE A 97 9.87 -7.16 9.12
CA PHE A 97 9.80 -6.50 7.82
C PHE A 97 8.38 -6.56 7.23
N ILE A 98 7.79 -7.75 7.19
CA ILE A 98 6.45 -7.97 6.62
C ILE A 98 5.38 -7.31 7.48
N PHE A 99 5.51 -7.37 8.81
CA PHE A 99 4.61 -6.73 9.75
C PHE A 99 4.63 -5.20 9.62
N SER A 100 5.82 -4.59 9.58
CA SER A 100 5.96 -3.14 9.40
C SER A 100 5.40 -2.68 8.06
N LEU A 101 5.61 -3.46 7.00
CA LEU A 101 5.04 -3.20 5.67
C LEU A 101 3.51 -3.22 5.69
N PHE A 102 2.91 -4.28 6.26
CA PHE A 102 1.46 -4.39 6.40
C PHE A 102 0.87 -3.21 7.15
N MET A 103 1.45 -2.89 8.32
CA MET A 103 0.99 -1.78 9.15
C MET A 103 1.14 -0.44 8.44
N PHE A 104 2.24 -0.23 7.71
CA PHE A 104 2.46 1.01 6.98
C PHE A 104 1.42 1.22 5.88
N VAL A 105 1.18 0.21 5.03
CA VAL A 105 0.18 0.30 3.97
C VAL A 105 -1.21 0.46 4.55
N LEU A 106 -1.56 -0.31 5.59
CA LEU A 106 -2.86 -0.23 6.26
C LEU A 106 -3.11 1.17 6.82
N PHE A 107 -2.18 1.72 7.58
CA PHE A 107 -2.33 3.04 8.20
C PHE A 107 -2.34 4.17 7.16
N CYS A 108 -1.50 4.10 6.12
CA CYS A 108 -1.54 5.06 5.02
C CYS A 108 -2.90 5.07 4.32
N ASN A 109 -3.49 3.90 4.07
CA ASN A 109 -4.80 3.78 3.46
C ASN A 109 -5.91 4.29 4.40
N MET A 110 -5.91 3.86 5.67
CA MET A 110 -6.92 4.26 6.65
C MET A 110 -6.88 5.76 6.97
N ILE A 111 -5.70 6.34 7.13
CA ILE A 111 -5.55 7.78 7.37
C ILE A 111 -5.97 8.56 6.12
N GLY A 112 -5.64 8.04 4.92
CA GLY A 112 -6.05 8.63 3.66
C GLY A 112 -7.56 8.73 3.47
N MET A 113 -8.34 7.86 4.12
CA MET A 113 -9.81 7.88 4.07
C MET A 113 -10.46 8.91 4.99
N LEU A 114 -9.71 9.52 5.92
CA LEU A 114 -10.26 10.57 6.76
C LEU A 114 -10.61 11.81 5.93
N PRO A 115 -11.74 12.49 6.24
CA PRO A 115 -12.09 13.72 5.56
C PRO A 115 -10.96 14.76 5.68
N TYR A 116 -10.67 15.46 4.59
CA TYR A 116 -9.60 16.48 4.49
C TYR A 116 -8.16 15.94 4.63
N SER A 117 -7.95 14.61 4.73
CA SER A 117 -6.62 14.02 4.70
C SER A 117 -6.09 13.93 3.27
N PHE A 118 -4.76 13.90 3.16
CA PHE A 118 -4.09 13.62 1.90
C PHE A 118 -3.79 12.12 1.80
N THR A 119 -4.28 11.48 0.74
CA THR A 119 -4.08 10.04 0.51
C THR A 119 -2.73 9.80 -0.15
N VAL A 120 -1.76 9.36 0.64
CA VAL A 120 -0.38 9.10 0.17
C VAL A 120 -0.35 8.03 -0.92
N THR A 121 -1.12 6.96 -0.73
CA THR A 121 -1.18 5.79 -1.63
C THR A 121 -1.94 6.05 -2.93
N SER A 122 -2.58 7.22 -3.09
CA SER A 122 -3.15 7.66 -4.37
C SER A 122 -2.13 8.23 -5.36
N HIS A 123 -0.84 8.25 -4.98
CA HIS A 123 0.25 8.67 -5.87
C HIS A 123 1.04 7.45 -6.35
N ILE A 124 1.03 7.24 -7.67
CA ILE A 124 1.71 6.09 -8.28
C ILE A 124 3.21 6.06 -7.97
N ILE A 125 3.85 7.23 -7.83
CA ILE A 125 5.28 7.30 -7.53
C ILE A 125 5.61 6.75 -6.13
N VAL A 126 4.75 7.00 -5.15
CA VAL A 126 4.92 6.51 -3.77
C VAL A 126 4.71 5.00 -3.71
N THR A 127 3.62 4.51 -4.32
CA THR A 127 3.31 3.08 -4.35
C THR A 127 4.34 2.29 -5.16
N LEU A 128 4.86 2.88 -6.25
CA LEU A 128 5.91 2.28 -7.07
C LEU A 128 7.24 2.21 -6.31
N LEU A 129 7.64 3.29 -5.63
CA LEU A 129 8.86 3.29 -4.80
C LEU A 129 8.78 2.24 -3.69
N LEU A 130 7.62 2.11 -3.04
CA LEU A 130 7.41 1.09 -2.02
C LEU A 130 7.51 -0.32 -2.60
N ALA A 131 6.87 -0.56 -3.76
CA ALA A 131 6.92 -1.85 -4.44
C ALA A 131 8.34 -2.20 -4.93
N ILE A 132 9.08 -1.23 -5.47
CA ILE A 132 10.48 -1.40 -5.88
C ILE A 132 11.37 -1.68 -4.67
N PHE A 133 11.15 -0.97 -3.56
CA PHE A 133 11.91 -1.21 -2.32
C PHE A 133 11.75 -2.67 -1.84
N ILE A 134 10.53 -3.19 -1.82
CA ILE A 134 10.25 -4.59 -1.47
C ILE A 134 10.92 -5.54 -2.45
N PHE A 135 10.78 -5.27 -3.75
CA PHE A 135 11.38 -6.06 -4.82
C PHE A 135 12.91 -6.17 -4.67
N ILE A 136 13.58 -5.04 -4.43
CA ILE A 136 15.02 -5.00 -4.20
C ILE A 136 15.37 -5.74 -2.91
N ALA A 137 14.64 -5.51 -1.81
CA ALA A 137 14.89 -6.18 -0.54
C ALA A 137 14.81 -7.71 -0.67
N VAL A 138 13.75 -8.23 -1.31
CA VAL A 138 13.57 -9.66 -1.53
C VAL A 138 14.64 -10.23 -2.46
N THR A 139 14.99 -9.51 -3.52
CA THR A 139 16.06 -9.91 -4.45
C THR A 139 17.41 -9.99 -3.75
N VAL A 140 17.75 -8.98 -2.94
CA VAL A 140 18.99 -8.97 -2.14
C VAL A 140 19.03 -10.14 -1.17
N ILE A 141 17.92 -10.45 -0.47
CA ILE A 141 17.81 -11.60 0.42
C ILE A 141 18.06 -12.91 -0.35
N GLY A 142 17.48 -13.04 -1.55
CA GLY A 142 17.69 -14.21 -2.42
C GLY A 142 19.16 -14.39 -2.83
N PHE A 143 19.79 -13.29 -3.26
CA PHE A 143 21.23 -13.30 -3.59
C PHE A 143 22.13 -13.57 -2.37
N MET A 144 21.83 -13.01 -1.22
CA MET A 144 22.60 -13.27 0.01
C MET A 144 22.53 -14.73 0.45
N LYS A 145 21.40 -15.41 0.18
CA LYS A 145 21.19 -16.78 0.61
C LYS A 145 21.72 -17.83 -0.38
N HIS A 146 21.57 -17.57 -1.66
CA HIS A 146 21.88 -18.55 -2.72
C HIS A 146 23.01 -18.11 -3.65
N GLY A 147 23.54 -16.89 -3.48
CA GLY A 147 24.57 -16.35 -4.36
C GLY A 147 24.14 -16.34 -5.82
N PHE A 148 25.05 -16.73 -6.71
CA PHE A 148 24.73 -16.86 -8.14
C PHE A 148 23.73 -17.98 -8.46
N GLY A 149 23.49 -18.91 -7.52
CA GLY A 149 22.44 -19.92 -7.66
C GLY A 149 21.03 -19.35 -7.76
N TYR A 150 20.81 -18.10 -7.27
CA TYR A 150 19.53 -17.40 -7.41
C TYR A 150 19.07 -17.20 -8.86
N LEU A 151 20.02 -17.11 -9.81
CA LEU A 151 19.70 -17.00 -11.24
C LEU A 151 19.01 -18.26 -11.80
N LYS A 152 19.12 -19.41 -11.12
CA LYS A 152 18.37 -20.62 -11.52
C LYS A 152 16.86 -20.42 -11.38
N LEU A 153 16.39 -19.42 -10.62
CA LEU A 153 14.97 -19.06 -10.58
C LEU A 153 14.40 -18.74 -11.97
N PHE A 154 15.23 -18.20 -12.87
CA PHE A 154 14.83 -17.86 -14.24
C PHE A 154 14.96 -19.01 -15.22
N VAL A 155 15.52 -20.15 -14.80
CA VAL A 155 15.80 -21.32 -15.64
C VAL A 155 15.13 -22.53 -15.01
N PRO A 156 13.84 -22.80 -15.28
CA PRO A 156 13.15 -23.92 -14.67
C PRO A 156 13.74 -25.25 -15.15
N SER A 157 13.88 -26.20 -14.23
CA SER A 157 14.36 -27.56 -14.51
C SER A 157 13.32 -28.37 -15.30
N GLY A 158 13.77 -29.22 -16.20
CA GLY A 158 12.89 -30.13 -16.97
C GLY A 158 12.35 -29.58 -18.30
N VAL A 159 12.78 -28.40 -18.73
CA VAL A 159 12.38 -27.81 -20.01
C VAL A 159 13.33 -28.26 -21.13
N PRO A 160 12.81 -28.64 -22.33
CA PRO A 160 13.64 -28.90 -23.52
C PRO A 160 14.54 -27.70 -23.85
N ALA A 161 15.82 -27.96 -24.18
CA ALA A 161 16.82 -26.92 -24.43
C ALA A 161 16.39 -25.89 -25.49
N LEU A 162 15.57 -26.30 -26.47
CA LEU A 162 15.05 -25.44 -27.53
C LEU A 162 14.08 -24.36 -27.01
N LEU A 163 13.28 -24.66 -25.98
CA LEU A 163 12.29 -23.75 -25.39
C LEU A 163 12.86 -22.91 -24.24
N LEU A 164 14.02 -23.26 -23.73
CA LEU A 164 14.64 -22.64 -22.56
C LEU A 164 14.85 -21.12 -22.72
N PRO A 165 15.36 -20.56 -23.84
CA PRO A 165 15.54 -19.12 -23.98
C PRO A 165 14.20 -18.37 -23.98
N LEU A 166 13.15 -18.94 -24.55
CA LEU A 166 11.83 -18.32 -24.57
C LEU A 166 11.23 -18.25 -23.15
N ILE A 167 11.31 -19.35 -22.41
CA ILE A 167 10.76 -19.42 -21.05
C ILE A 167 11.53 -18.51 -20.10
N THR A 168 12.87 -18.46 -20.21
CA THR A 168 13.69 -17.54 -19.42
C THR A 168 13.30 -16.07 -19.63
N VAL A 169 13.04 -15.66 -20.87
CA VAL A 169 12.58 -14.29 -21.17
C VAL A 169 11.22 -14.02 -20.54
N ILE A 170 10.28 -14.95 -20.63
CA ILE A 170 8.96 -14.84 -20.02
C ILE A 170 9.07 -14.73 -18.51
N GLU A 171 9.92 -15.54 -17.87
CA GLU A 171 10.12 -15.52 -16.42
C GLU A 171 10.73 -14.20 -15.93
N ILE A 172 11.71 -13.65 -16.66
CA ILE A 172 12.28 -12.33 -16.38
C ILE A 172 11.21 -11.23 -16.48
N ILE A 173 10.40 -11.24 -17.54
CA ILE A 173 9.33 -10.26 -17.72
C ILE A 173 8.29 -10.40 -16.58
N SER A 174 7.89 -11.62 -16.27
CA SER A 174 6.98 -11.92 -15.15
C SER A 174 7.53 -11.39 -13.84
N TYR A 175 8.80 -11.64 -13.54
CA TYR A 175 9.48 -11.19 -12.33
C TYR A 175 9.52 -9.66 -12.24
N LEU A 176 9.85 -8.95 -13.32
CA LEU A 176 9.87 -7.49 -13.37
C LEU A 176 8.47 -6.86 -13.34
N SER A 177 7.44 -7.56 -13.79
CA SER A 177 6.05 -7.08 -13.75
C SER A 177 5.46 -7.07 -12.32
N ARG A 178 6.01 -7.86 -11.40
CA ARG A 178 5.53 -8.00 -10.02
C ARG A 178 5.43 -6.65 -9.28
N PRO A 179 6.49 -5.81 -9.17
CA PRO A 179 6.40 -4.53 -8.49
C PRO A 179 5.47 -3.54 -9.19
N VAL A 180 5.41 -3.58 -10.53
CA VAL A 180 4.51 -2.71 -11.30
C VAL A 180 3.06 -3.05 -11.01
N SER A 181 2.68 -4.33 -11.10
CA SER A 181 1.32 -4.80 -10.82
C SER A 181 0.90 -4.47 -9.37
N LEU A 182 1.79 -4.67 -8.41
CA LEU A 182 1.55 -4.39 -6.99
C LEU A 182 1.30 -2.89 -6.75
N SER A 183 2.13 -2.04 -7.33
CA SER A 183 2.04 -0.58 -7.26
C SER A 183 0.76 -0.05 -7.89
N VAL A 184 0.48 -0.45 -9.14
CA VAL A 184 -0.71 0.01 -9.89
C VAL A 184 -2.00 -0.40 -9.19
N ARG A 185 -2.05 -1.60 -8.61
CA ARG A 185 -3.23 -2.06 -7.86
C ARG A 185 -3.51 -1.19 -6.64
N LEU A 186 -2.49 -0.87 -5.83
CA LEU A 186 -2.64 -0.02 -4.66
C LEU A 186 -3.07 1.40 -5.06
N PHE A 187 -2.37 1.99 -6.03
CA PHE A 187 -2.67 3.31 -6.58
C PHE A 187 -4.11 3.40 -7.13
N ALA A 188 -4.47 2.46 -8.03
CA ALA A 188 -5.76 2.49 -8.73
C ALA A 188 -6.93 2.37 -7.76
N ASN A 189 -6.85 1.46 -6.78
CA ASN A 189 -7.92 1.28 -5.80
C ASN A 189 -8.15 2.55 -4.97
N MET A 190 -7.08 3.17 -4.47
CA MET A 190 -7.21 4.39 -3.66
C MET A 190 -7.67 5.58 -4.47
N MET A 191 -7.11 5.78 -5.68
CA MET A 191 -7.50 6.87 -6.55
C MET A 191 -8.95 6.74 -7.03
N ALA A 192 -9.37 5.54 -7.44
CA ALA A 192 -10.73 5.29 -7.91
C ALA A 192 -11.76 5.49 -6.78
N GLY A 193 -11.52 4.93 -5.58
CA GLY A 193 -12.40 5.06 -4.43
C GLY A 193 -12.67 6.51 -4.09
N HIS A 194 -11.64 7.29 -3.83
CA HIS A 194 -11.78 8.72 -3.50
C HIS A 194 -12.41 9.55 -4.62
N THR A 195 -12.11 9.24 -5.88
CA THR A 195 -12.72 9.95 -7.01
C THR A 195 -14.22 9.69 -7.08
N MET A 196 -14.62 8.41 -6.91
CA MET A 196 -16.04 8.02 -6.88
C MET A 196 -16.80 8.69 -5.74
N LEU A 197 -16.25 8.68 -4.52
CA LEU A 197 -16.90 9.35 -3.38
C LEU A 197 -17.15 10.83 -3.64
N LYS A 198 -16.19 11.55 -4.26
CA LYS A 198 -16.38 12.95 -4.61
C LYS A 198 -17.41 13.17 -5.70
N VAL A 199 -17.45 12.33 -6.72
CA VAL A 199 -18.44 12.39 -7.80
C VAL A 199 -19.84 12.20 -7.23
N PHE A 200 -20.05 11.18 -6.40
CA PHE A 200 -21.36 10.96 -5.75
C PHE A 200 -21.71 12.07 -4.76
N GLY A 201 -20.74 12.59 -4.01
CA GLY A 201 -20.94 13.78 -3.17
C GLY A 201 -21.39 15.00 -3.97
N GLY A 202 -20.84 15.21 -5.17
CA GLY A 202 -21.29 16.22 -6.12
C GLY A 202 -22.74 16.02 -6.58
N PHE A 203 -23.15 14.77 -6.84
CA PHE A 203 -24.55 14.45 -7.19
C PHE A 203 -25.52 14.69 -6.03
N VAL A 204 -25.14 14.39 -4.79
CA VAL A 204 -25.94 14.72 -3.61
C VAL A 204 -26.26 16.21 -3.55
N ILE A 205 -25.27 17.04 -3.79
CA ILE A 205 -25.43 18.51 -3.75
C ILE A 205 -26.27 18.99 -4.94
N SER A 206 -26.03 18.47 -6.15
CA SER A 206 -26.72 18.95 -7.38
C SER A 206 -28.18 18.53 -7.46
N LEU A 207 -28.55 17.34 -6.96
CA LEU A 207 -29.93 16.83 -6.94
C LEU A 207 -30.75 17.37 -5.77
N GLY A 208 -30.11 18.01 -4.79
CA GLY A 208 -30.77 18.63 -3.64
C GLY A 208 -31.54 17.64 -2.77
N LEU A 209 -32.52 18.17 -2.01
CA LEU A 209 -33.23 17.40 -0.97
C LEU A 209 -34.13 16.27 -1.54
N LEU A 210 -34.67 16.44 -2.75
CA LEU A 210 -35.61 15.48 -3.33
C LEU A 210 -34.93 14.30 -4.01
N GLY A 211 -33.76 14.48 -4.63
CA GLY A 211 -33.06 13.44 -5.39
C GLY A 211 -31.75 12.95 -4.76
N GLY A 212 -31.21 13.68 -3.77
CA GLY A 212 -29.91 13.40 -3.17
C GLY A 212 -29.83 12.13 -2.33
N TRP A 213 -30.97 11.52 -1.95
CA TRP A 213 -31.00 10.30 -1.12
C TRP A 213 -30.32 9.10 -1.78
N LEU A 214 -30.53 8.93 -3.08
CA LEU A 214 -29.98 7.80 -3.81
C LEU A 214 -28.45 7.88 -3.92
N PRO A 215 -27.83 8.98 -4.38
CA PRO A 215 -26.38 9.13 -4.36
C PRO A 215 -25.77 9.10 -2.95
N LEU A 216 -26.51 9.59 -1.92
CA LEU A 216 -26.07 9.51 -0.53
C LEU A 216 -25.95 8.06 -0.06
N GLY A 217 -26.97 7.24 -0.34
CA GLY A 217 -26.96 5.81 -0.02
C GLY A 217 -25.78 5.09 -0.69
N PHE A 218 -25.53 5.39 -1.98
CA PHE A 218 -24.37 4.87 -2.68
C PHE A 218 -23.05 5.33 -2.07
N SER A 219 -22.94 6.59 -1.66
CA SER A 219 -21.72 7.10 -1.00
C SER A 219 -21.42 6.38 0.30
N VAL A 220 -22.41 6.08 1.11
CA VAL A 220 -22.27 5.31 2.36
C VAL A 220 -21.81 3.87 2.05
N ALA A 221 -22.42 3.22 1.08
CA ALA A 221 -22.03 1.87 0.66
C ALA A 221 -20.59 1.84 0.09
N LEU A 222 -20.23 2.84 -0.73
CA LEU A 222 -18.88 2.97 -1.28
C LEU A 222 -17.84 3.22 -0.19
N THR A 223 -18.15 4.02 0.83
CA THR A 223 -17.23 4.23 1.97
C THR A 223 -16.96 2.92 2.70
N GLY A 224 -17.99 2.10 2.94
CA GLY A 224 -17.83 0.77 3.53
C GLY A 224 -16.96 -0.16 2.67
N LEU A 225 -17.20 -0.15 1.35
CA LEU A 225 -16.38 -0.90 0.40
C LEU A 225 -14.92 -0.41 0.42
N GLU A 226 -14.69 0.89 0.47
CA GLU A 226 -13.35 1.48 0.47
C GLU A 226 -12.54 1.09 1.72
N ILE A 227 -13.18 1.05 2.91
CA ILE A 227 -12.56 0.54 4.14
C ILE A 227 -12.14 -0.92 3.97
N LEU A 228 -13.03 -1.75 3.43
CA LEU A 228 -12.74 -3.16 3.17
C LEU A 228 -11.59 -3.31 2.19
N VAL A 229 -11.60 -2.56 1.09
CA VAL A 229 -10.53 -2.59 0.08
C VAL A 229 -9.21 -2.07 0.65
N ALA A 230 -9.22 -1.05 1.52
CA ALA A 230 -8.03 -0.53 2.18
C ALA A 230 -7.32 -1.61 3.01
N PHE A 231 -8.10 -2.41 3.76
CA PHE A 231 -7.57 -3.54 4.53
C PHE A 231 -7.09 -4.67 3.60
N LEU A 232 -7.92 -5.08 2.64
CA LEU A 232 -7.57 -6.14 1.68
C LEU A 232 -6.30 -5.79 0.90
N GLN A 233 -6.11 -4.52 0.55
CA GLN A 233 -4.94 -4.09 -0.20
C GLN A 233 -3.65 -4.19 0.63
N ALA A 234 -3.71 -3.85 1.94
CA ALA A 234 -2.60 -4.06 2.86
C ALA A 234 -2.27 -5.56 3.01
N TYR A 235 -3.31 -6.39 3.12
CA TYR A 235 -3.18 -7.85 3.16
C TYR A 235 -2.53 -8.41 1.88
N VAL A 236 -3.05 -8.02 0.71
CA VAL A 236 -2.51 -8.47 -0.59
C VAL A 236 -1.05 -8.05 -0.75
N PHE A 237 -0.70 -6.85 -0.29
CA PHE A 237 0.68 -6.36 -0.34
C PHE A 237 1.62 -7.23 0.51
N ALA A 238 1.19 -7.58 1.72
CA ALA A 238 1.95 -8.42 2.63
C ALA A 238 2.05 -9.87 2.15
N ILE A 239 0.94 -10.48 1.69
CA ILE A 239 0.95 -11.88 1.24
C ILE A 239 1.78 -12.08 -0.04
N LEU A 240 1.72 -11.14 -0.99
CA LEU A 240 2.56 -11.19 -2.19
C LEU A 240 4.04 -11.05 -1.83
N THR A 241 4.38 -10.19 -0.85
CA THR A 241 5.75 -10.10 -0.32
C THR A 241 6.19 -11.42 0.30
N CYS A 242 5.30 -12.11 1.03
CA CYS A 242 5.58 -13.45 1.59
C CYS A 242 5.83 -14.49 0.49
N ILE A 243 5.04 -14.49 -0.59
CA ILE A 243 5.21 -15.40 -1.73
C ILE A 243 6.56 -15.15 -2.41
N TYR A 244 6.89 -13.88 -2.69
CA TYR A 244 8.17 -13.53 -3.29
C TYR A 244 9.36 -13.89 -2.39
N LEU A 245 9.19 -13.71 -1.09
CA LEU A 245 10.19 -14.12 -0.11
C LEU A 245 10.31 -15.65 -0.06
N ASN A 246 9.21 -16.38 -0.17
CA ASN A 246 9.25 -17.85 -0.26
C ASN A 246 10.00 -18.33 -1.50
N ASP A 247 9.74 -17.74 -2.66
CA ASP A 247 10.45 -18.02 -3.91
C ASP A 247 11.97 -17.77 -3.76
N ALA A 248 12.32 -16.66 -3.06
CA ALA A 248 13.71 -16.30 -2.80
C ALA A 248 14.42 -17.19 -1.77
N LEU A 249 13.66 -17.77 -0.80
CA LEU A 249 14.21 -18.63 0.25
C LEU A 249 14.26 -20.11 -0.13
N ASN A 250 13.33 -20.56 -0.97
CA ASN A 250 13.19 -21.93 -1.42
C ASN A 250 13.21 -21.92 -2.95
N LEU A 251 14.39 -22.08 -3.53
CA LEU A 251 14.50 -22.31 -4.96
C LEU A 251 13.87 -23.70 -5.24
N HIS A 252 12.65 -23.71 -5.80
CA HIS A 252 12.05 -24.94 -6.27
C HIS A 252 12.82 -25.43 -7.49
N HIS A 253 13.47 -26.57 -7.34
CA HIS A 253 14.11 -27.33 -8.40
C HIS A 253 13.20 -28.46 -8.87
#